data_ee8308349ca00566484b20b343500e16
#
_entry.id   ee8308349ca00566484b20b343500e16
#
_cell.length_a   1.000
_cell.length_b   1.000
_cell.length_c   1.000
_cell.angle_alpha   90.00
_cell.angle_beta   90.00
_cell.angle_gamma   90.00
#
_symmetry.space_group_name_H-M   'P 1'
#
loop_
_entity.id
_entity.type
_entity.pdbx_description
1 polymer ?
#
loop_
_entity_poly.entity_id
_entity_poly.type
_entity_poly.pdbx_seq_one_letter_code
_entity_poly.pdbx_strand_id
1 'polypeptide(L)'
;ITELGTIFRAAGWNVVNLIWGRKWDELLQRDKSGALRWVMENTVDGEYQNFKAKGGAYTRKNFFGKHPDALKLVEDMTDDEIEELNRGGHDPIKVYNAYRAAYECEDKPTVILAFTIKGYGIGSRQADNTTHQVKKLTDENLQDFVKNFNLPISEKQLKDLDFLTFDTNSEEYKYLTNQRKNLGGFLPRRNPSTKKLKLNNLDHFIEYESTSKREMSTTMVFVRIITSLLRDGDVGKHIVPIVPD
;
A
#
# COMPACT_ATOMS: atom_id res chain seq x y z
N ILE A 1 -8.75 14.18 3.90
CA ILE A 1 -7.46 13.93 4.62
C ILE A 1 -7.31 14.87 5.81
N THR A 2 -7.63 16.17 5.68
CA THR A 2 -7.51 17.16 6.77
C THR A 2 -8.35 16.76 7.99
N GLU A 3 -9.60 16.39 7.79
CA GLU A 3 -10.50 15.93 8.86
C GLU A 3 -9.97 14.67 9.54
N LEU A 4 -9.54 13.67 8.74
CA LEU A 4 -8.98 12.44 9.28
C LEU A 4 -7.74 12.69 10.13
N GLY A 5 -6.83 13.56 9.66
CA GLY A 5 -5.66 13.99 10.45
C GLY A 5 -6.05 14.67 11.75
N THR A 6 -7.13 15.45 11.76
CA THR A 6 -7.64 16.11 12.96
C THR A 6 -8.17 15.11 13.98
N ILE A 7 -8.90 14.08 13.52
CA ILE A 7 -9.42 13.01 14.39
C ILE A 7 -8.26 12.29 15.09
N PHE A 8 -7.22 11.90 14.35
CA PHE A 8 -6.05 11.24 14.95
C PHE A 8 -5.31 12.13 15.94
N ARG A 9 -5.11 13.42 15.62
CA ARG A 9 -4.50 14.37 16.56
C ARG A 9 -5.32 14.53 17.84
N ALA A 10 -6.66 14.62 17.71
CA ALA A 10 -7.55 14.70 18.86
C ALA A 10 -7.49 13.46 19.76
N ALA A 11 -7.20 12.28 19.16
CA ALA A 11 -6.97 11.05 19.89
C ALA A 11 -5.53 10.90 20.45
N GLY A 12 -4.70 11.93 20.35
CA GLY A 12 -3.34 11.93 20.89
C GLY A 12 -2.27 11.33 20.01
N TRP A 13 -2.56 11.04 18.72
CA TRP A 13 -1.59 10.51 17.78
C TRP A 13 -0.70 11.58 17.17
N ASN A 14 0.54 11.23 16.87
CA ASN A 14 1.37 11.98 15.93
C ASN A 14 0.88 11.71 14.49
N VAL A 15 0.72 12.78 13.70
CA VAL A 15 0.18 12.66 12.32
C VAL A 15 1.17 13.19 11.32
N VAL A 16 1.63 12.32 10.44
CA VAL A 16 2.48 12.66 9.29
C VAL A 16 1.64 12.61 8.02
N ASN A 17 1.48 13.76 7.36
CA ASN A 17 0.78 13.84 6.08
C ASN A 17 1.77 13.64 4.92
N LEU A 18 1.56 12.59 4.14
CA LEU A 18 2.37 12.22 2.99
C LEU A 18 1.53 12.33 1.71
N ILE A 19 1.15 13.55 1.33
CA ILE A 19 0.14 13.81 0.30
C ILE A 19 0.76 14.00 -1.07
N TRP A 20 1.71 14.93 -1.19
CA TRP A 20 2.31 15.34 -2.45
C TRP A 20 3.77 14.93 -2.53
N GLY A 21 4.20 14.45 -3.70
CA GLY A 21 5.60 14.15 -4.00
C GLY A 21 6.46 15.41 -4.04
N ARG A 22 7.76 15.25 -3.94
CA ARG A 22 8.73 16.37 -3.85
C ARG A 22 8.69 17.32 -5.05
N LYS A 23 8.29 16.85 -6.25
CA LYS A 23 8.16 17.72 -7.43
C LYS A 23 7.05 18.80 -7.27
N TRP A 24 6.12 18.60 -6.34
CA TRP A 24 5.12 19.62 -5.99
C TRP A 24 5.67 20.71 -5.06
N ASP A 25 6.77 20.46 -4.36
CA ASP A 25 7.27 21.39 -3.33
C ASP A 25 7.62 22.74 -3.91
N GLU A 26 8.25 22.79 -5.08
CA GLU A 26 8.58 24.03 -5.78
C GLU A 26 7.31 24.79 -6.20
N LEU A 27 6.32 24.11 -6.77
CA LEU A 27 5.06 24.73 -7.15
C LEU A 27 4.32 25.31 -5.95
N LEU A 28 4.30 24.57 -4.82
CA LEU A 28 3.68 25.02 -3.58
C LEU A 28 4.42 26.23 -2.98
N GLN A 29 5.75 26.30 -3.09
CA GLN A 29 6.54 27.44 -2.65
C GLN A 29 6.30 28.69 -3.51
N ARG A 30 6.06 28.50 -4.81
CA ARG A 30 5.79 29.59 -5.78
C ARG A 30 4.35 30.07 -5.72
N ASP A 31 3.42 29.33 -5.13
CA ASP A 31 2.00 29.68 -5.01
C ASP A 31 1.77 30.77 -3.96
N LYS A 32 2.12 32.02 -4.30
CA LYS A 32 1.92 33.16 -3.41
C LYS A 32 0.46 33.63 -3.33
N SER A 33 -0.34 33.34 -4.34
CA SER A 33 -1.76 33.66 -4.39
C SER A 33 -2.64 32.68 -3.63
N GLY A 34 -2.13 31.46 -3.34
CA GLY A 34 -2.89 30.35 -2.78
C GLY A 34 -3.81 29.66 -3.82
N ALA A 35 -3.66 30.01 -5.10
CA ALA A 35 -4.49 29.48 -6.19
C ALA A 35 -4.33 27.98 -6.38
N LEU A 36 -3.08 27.47 -6.31
CA LEU A 36 -2.82 26.04 -6.40
C LEU A 36 -3.45 25.29 -5.24
N ARG A 37 -3.28 25.82 -4.03
CA ARG A 37 -3.92 25.26 -2.83
C ARG A 37 -5.44 25.25 -2.97
N TRP A 38 -6.02 26.34 -3.43
CA TRP A 38 -7.46 26.40 -3.68
C TRP A 38 -7.91 25.33 -4.69
N VAL A 39 -7.18 25.15 -5.81
CA VAL A 39 -7.49 24.09 -6.80
C VAL A 39 -7.42 22.72 -6.14
N MET A 40 -6.39 22.45 -5.30
CA MET A 40 -6.25 21.18 -4.60
C MET A 40 -7.42 20.90 -3.65
N GLU A 41 -7.87 21.91 -2.91
CA GLU A 41 -8.97 21.79 -1.94
C GLU A 41 -10.36 21.68 -2.63
N ASN A 42 -10.50 22.23 -3.85
CA ASN A 42 -11.73 22.19 -4.64
C ASN A 42 -11.71 21.13 -5.75
N THR A 43 -10.91 20.11 -5.61
CA THR A 43 -10.83 18.97 -6.50
C THR A 43 -11.29 17.70 -5.77
N VAL A 44 -12.32 17.03 -6.29
CA VAL A 44 -12.87 15.82 -5.71
C VAL A 44 -12.09 14.57 -6.15
N ASP A 45 -12.21 13.47 -5.40
CA ASP A 45 -11.42 12.26 -5.61
C ASP A 45 -11.53 11.66 -7.00
N GLY A 46 -12.72 11.66 -7.59
CA GLY A 46 -12.94 11.18 -8.96
C GLY A 46 -12.20 11.99 -10.02
N GLU A 47 -12.06 13.31 -9.82
CA GLU A 47 -11.26 14.16 -10.71
C GLU A 47 -9.77 13.84 -10.56
N TYR A 48 -9.28 13.65 -9.31
CA TYR A 48 -7.89 13.25 -9.05
C TYR A 48 -7.52 11.94 -9.73
N GLN A 49 -8.42 10.96 -9.78
CA GLN A 49 -8.23 9.73 -10.55
C GLN A 49 -8.08 10.01 -12.05
N ASN A 50 -9.00 10.81 -12.61
CA ASN A 50 -8.98 11.17 -14.01
C ASN A 50 -7.70 11.87 -14.44
N PHE A 51 -7.17 12.77 -13.63
CA PHE A 51 -5.92 13.49 -13.95
C PHE A 51 -4.77 12.52 -14.15
N LYS A 52 -4.65 11.50 -13.31
CA LYS A 52 -3.57 10.54 -13.44
C LYS A 52 -3.81 9.51 -14.55
N ALA A 53 -5.06 9.15 -14.81
CA ALA A 53 -5.42 8.21 -15.88
C ALA A 53 -5.30 8.83 -17.28
N LYS A 54 -5.49 10.17 -17.42
CA LYS A 54 -5.56 10.87 -18.71
C LYS A 54 -4.30 11.68 -19.05
N GLY A 55 -3.30 11.68 -18.17
CA GLY A 55 -1.99 12.27 -18.43
C GLY A 55 -1.87 13.78 -18.22
N GLY A 56 -0.68 14.30 -18.55
CA GLY A 56 -0.29 15.66 -18.21
C GLY A 56 -1.07 16.76 -18.94
N ALA A 57 -1.34 16.61 -20.25
CA ALA A 57 -2.12 17.57 -21.02
C ALA A 57 -3.53 17.76 -20.44
N TYR A 58 -4.17 16.65 -20.05
CA TYR A 58 -5.49 16.70 -19.41
C TYR A 58 -5.41 17.37 -18.04
N THR A 59 -4.38 17.08 -17.27
CA THR A 59 -4.14 17.65 -15.94
C THR A 59 -3.89 19.16 -16.04
N ARG A 60 -3.08 19.62 -16.99
CA ARG A 60 -2.88 21.04 -17.26
C ARG A 60 -4.19 21.77 -17.47
N LYS A 61 -5.01 21.25 -18.38
CA LYS A 61 -6.28 21.88 -18.76
C LYS A 61 -7.32 21.86 -17.66
N ASN A 62 -7.50 20.71 -16.98
CA ASN A 62 -8.66 20.46 -16.13
C ASN A 62 -8.38 20.58 -14.63
N PHE A 63 -7.11 20.53 -14.22
CA PHE A 63 -6.68 20.78 -12.84
C PHE A 63 -6.12 22.20 -12.72
N PHE A 64 -4.97 22.47 -13.32
CA PHE A 64 -4.35 23.79 -13.24
C PHE A 64 -5.20 24.86 -13.88
N GLY A 65 -5.90 24.54 -14.97
CA GLY A 65 -6.82 25.45 -15.68
C GLY A 65 -8.08 25.85 -14.91
N LYS A 66 -8.35 25.27 -13.72
CA LYS A 66 -9.43 25.73 -12.83
C LYS A 66 -9.20 27.14 -12.29
N HIS A 67 -7.94 27.58 -12.23
CA HIS A 67 -7.57 28.92 -11.76
C HIS A 67 -6.44 29.50 -12.61
N PRO A 68 -6.55 30.75 -13.11
CA PRO A 68 -5.52 31.36 -13.97
C PRO A 68 -4.12 31.37 -13.33
N ASP A 69 -4.02 31.73 -12.06
CA ASP A 69 -2.73 31.78 -11.36
C ASP A 69 -2.13 30.38 -11.13
N ALA A 70 -2.97 29.36 -10.94
CA ALA A 70 -2.48 27.98 -10.85
C ALA A 70 -1.97 27.48 -12.22
N LEU A 71 -2.66 27.82 -13.32
CA LEU A 71 -2.20 27.51 -14.67
C LEU A 71 -0.86 28.18 -14.99
N LYS A 72 -0.67 29.42 -14.55
CA LYS A 72 0.57 30.16 -14.71
C LYS A 72 1.76 29.52 -14.01
N LEU A 73 1.56 28.82 -12.87
CA LEU A 73 2.64 28.12 -12.17
C LEU A 73 3.29 27.01 -13.00
N VAL A 74 2.58 26.49 -14.00
CA VAL A 74 3.03 25.38 -14.85
C VAL A 74 3.18 25.77 -16.31
N GLU A 75 3.23 27.07 -16.63
CA GLU A 75 3.32 27.55 -18.02
C GLU A 75 4.62 27.08 -18.71
N ASP A 76 5.71 27.00 -17.97
CA ASP A 76 7.02 26.58 -18.45
C ASP A 76 7.25 25.06 -18.39
N MET A 77 6.33 24.29 -17.81
CA MET A 77 6.44 22.84 -17.71
C MET A 77 5.87 22.17 -18.96
N THR A 78 6.49 21.10 -19.39
CA THR A 78 5.93 20.19 -20.41
C THR A 78 4.78 19.36 -19.83
N ASP A 79 3.99 18.74 -20.68
CA ASP A 79 2.91 17.86 -20.22
C ASP A 79 3.46 16.60 -19.56
N ASP A 80 4.62 16.08 -20.00
CA ASP A 80 5.31 14.96 -19.38
C ASP A 80 5.76 15.31 -17.96
N GLU A 81 6.31 16.50 -17.74
CA GLU A 81 6.71 16.98 -16.41
C GLU A 81 5.50 17.13 -15.46
N ILE A 82 4.35 17.56 -16.00
CA ILE A 82 3.10 17.61 -15.22
C ILE A 82 2.61 16.19 -14.89
N GLU A 83 2.74 15.24 -15.81
CA GLU A 83 2.39 13.84 -15.54
C GLU A 83 3.27 13.21 -14.46
N GLU A 84 4.53 13.61 -14.37
CA GLU A 84 5.48 13.18 -13.35
C GLU A 84 5.20 13.76 -11.95
N LEU A 85 4.30 14.74 -11.81
CA LEU A 85 3.84 15.25 -10.52
C LEU A 85 3.11 14.13 -9.76
N ASN A 86 3.83 13.48 -8.83
CA ASN A 86 3.38 12.25 -8.20
C ASN A 86 2.77 12.49 -6.82
N ARG A 87 2.06 11.47 -6.31
CA ARG A 87 1.56 11.46 -4.93
C ARG A 87 2.70 11.19 -3.95
N GLY A 88 2.55 11.71 -2.74
CA GLY A 88 3.58 11.57 -1.69
C GLY A 88 3.87 10.12 -1.32
N GLY A 89 2.84 9.28 -1.27
CA GLY A 89 3.00 7.85 -0.98
C GLY A 89 3.78 7.06 -2.05
N HIS A 90 4.08 7.68 -3.19
CA HIS A 90 4.92 7.11 -4.26
C HIS A 90 6.26 7.85 -4.44
N ASP A 91 6.59 8.77 -3.55
CA ASP A 91 7.90 9.42 -3.53
C ASP A 91 8.83 8.73 -2.52
N PRO A 92 9.85 7.97 -2.97
CA PRO A 92 10.68 7.17 -2.07
C PRO A 92 11.35 7.98 -0.95
N ILE A 93 11.78 9.21 -1.26
CA ILE A 93 12.45 10.07 -0.28
C ILE A 93 11.45 10.56 0.77
N LYS A 94 10.27 11.00 0.34
CA LYS A 94 9.23 11.44 1.28
C LYS A 94 8.68 10.27 2.11
N VAL A 95 8.52 9.09 1.51
CA VAL A 95 8.15 7.86 2.24
C VAL A 95 9.19 7.54 3.31
N TYR A 96 10.47 7.49 2.94
CA TYR A 96 11.55 7.24 3.89
C TYR A 96 11.54 8.24 5.06
N ASN A 97 11.43 9.53 4.77
CA ASN A 97 11.41 10.57 5.79
C ASN A 97 10.16 10.49 6.68
N ALA A 98 9.01 10.11 6.13
CA ALA A 98 7.78 9.91 6.91
C ALA A 98 7.93 8.75 7.91
N TYR A 99 8.49 7.62 7.47
CA TYR A 99 8.78 6.49 8.35
C TYR A 99 9.85 6.82 9.39
N ARG A 100 10.89 7.56 8.99
CA ARG A 100 11.91 8.03 9.92
C ARG A 100 11.31 8.92 11.01
N ALA A 101 10.52 9.90 10.65
CA ALA A 101 9.82 10.77 11.60
C ALA A 101 8.87 9.98 12.52
N ALA A 102 8.21 8.94 11.99
CA ALA A 102 7.39 8.06 12.80
C ALA A 102 8.20 7.24 13.80
N TYR A 103 9.36 6.74 13.39
CA TYR A 103 10.25 5.96 14.24
C TYR A 103 10.90 6.80 15.35
N GLU A 104 11.23 8.06 15.05
CA GLU A 104 11.82 9.00 16.01
C GLU A 104 10.79 9.57 17.03
N CYS A 105 9.49 9.32 16.83
CA CYS A 105 8.43 9.74 17.75
C CYS A 105 8.19 8.64 18.79
N GLU A 106 8.79 8.78 19.97
CA GLU A 106 8.74 7.74 21.03
C GLU A 106 7.60 7.92 22.02
N ASP A 107 7.02 9.14 22.13
CA ASP A 107 6.06 9.51 23.17
C ASP A 107 4.61 9.15 22.85
N LYS A 108 4.30 8.85 21.59
CA LYS A 108 2.94 8.53 21.12
C LYS A 108 2.95 7.73 19.82
N PRO A 109 1.86 7.02 19.50
CA PRO A 109 1.74 6.33 18.23
C PRO A 109 1.69 7.33 17.07
N THR A 110 2.26 6.93 15.92
CA THR A 110 2.24 7.74 14.71
C THR A 110 1.36 7.12 13.64
N VAL A 111 0.52 7.95 13.01
CA VAL A 111 -0.18 7.60 11.77
C VAL A 111 0.43 8.36 10.59
N ILE A 112 0.75 7.64 9.52
CA ILE A 112 1.18 8.23 8.25
C ILE A 112 0.00 8.18 7.29
N LEU A 113 -0.54 9.35 6.94
CA LEU A 113 -1.62 9.48 5.97
C LEU A 113 -1.01 9.64 4.58
N ALA A 114 -0.88 8.52 3.88
CA ALA A 114 -0.23 8.48 2.57
C ALA A 114 -1.25 8.55 1.43
N PHE A 115 -1.09 9.52 0.54
CA PHE A 115 -1.87 9.61 -0.68
C PHE A 115 -1.19 8.79 -1.76
N THR A 116 -1.91 7.80 -2.30
CA THR A 116 -1.41 6.83 -3.27
C THR A 116 -2.32 6.74 -4.49
N ILE A 117 -1.87 5.99 -5.49
CA ILE A 117 -2.62 5.66 -6.71
C ILE A 117 -2.76 4.15 -6.76
N LYS A 118 -3.96 3.65 -6.90
CA LYS A 118 -4.17 2.22 -7.06
C LYS A 118 -3.58 1.73 -8.38
N GLY A 119 -2.80 0.65 -8.35
CA GLY A 119 -2.11 0.12 -9.52
C GLY A 119 -0.97 1.01 -10.01
N TYR A 120 -0.33 1.76 -9.13
CA TYR A 120 0.82 2.59 -9.48
C TYR A 120 1.90 1.79 -10.20
N GLY A 121 2.33 2.28 -11.35
CA GLY A 121 3.39 1.69 -12.15
C GLY A 121 2.95 0.64 -13.19
N ILE A 122 1.69 0.19 -13.18
CA ILE A 122 1.18 -0.82 -14.14
C ILE A 122 0.70 -0.23 -15.48
N GLY A 123 1.28 0.90 -15.89
CA GLY A 123 0.99 1.53 -17.19
C GLY A 123 -0.45 2.07 -17.30
N SER A 124 -1.09 1.83 -18.43
CA SER A 124 -2.43 2.35 -18.75
C SER A 124 -3.54 1.95 -17.78
N ARG A 125 -3.29 0.97 -16.93
CA ARG A 125 -4.26 0.49 -15.93
C ARG A 125 -4.15 1.21 -14.58
N GLN A 126 -3.13 2.03 -14.35
CA GLN A 126 -3.01 2.77 -13.11
C GLN A 126 -4.12 3.82 -12.99
N ALA A 127 -4.65 3.98 -11.79
CA ALA A 127 -5.73 4.93 -11.47
C ALA A 127 -7.05 4.75 -12.23
N ASP A 128 -7.20 3.73 -13.06
CA ASP A 128 -8.45 3.42 -13.72
C ASP A 128 -9.51 2.96 -12.71
N ASN A 129 -10.78 3.29 -12.95
CA ASN A 129 -11.89 2.89 -12.09
C ASN A 129 -12.03 1.36 -11.96
N THR A 130 -11.55 0.61 -12.95
CA THR A 130 -11.59 -0.85 -12.96
C THR A 130 -10.34 -1.49 -12.35
N THR A 131 -9.32 -0.71 -11.97
CA THR A 131 -8.05 -1.22 -11.46
C THR A 131 -8.22 -2.16 -10.27
N HIS A 132 -9.17 -1.89 -9.38
CA HIS A 132 -9.45 -2.75 -8.22
C HIS A 132 -10.08 -4.10 -8.58
N GLN A 133 -10.62 -4.26 -9.79
CA GLN A 133 -11.22 -5.50 -10.31
C GLN A 133 -10.24 -6.32 -11.15
N VAL A 134 -9.05 -5.81 -11.42
CA VAL A 134 -8.03 -6.50 -12.23
C VAL A 134 -7.51 -7.70 -11.45
N LYS A 135 -7.86 -8.91 -11.92
CA LYS A 135 -7.44 -10.18 -11.33
C LYS A 135 -6.10 -10.68 -11.89
N LYS A 136 -5.74 -10.25 -13.10
CA LYS A 136 -4.53 -10.68 -13.81
C LYS A 136 -3.95 -9.51 -14.60
N LEU A 137 -2.65 -9.29 -14.47
CA LEU A 137 -1.91 -8.35 -15.30
C LEU A 137 -1.62 -8.96 -16.66
N THR A 138 -1.60 -8.14 -17.71
CA THR A 138 -1.14 -8.53 -19.04
C THR A 138 0.39 -8.47 -19.10
N ASP A 139 0.98 -9.12 -20.11
CA ASP A 139 2.43 -9.08 -20.33
C ASP A 139 2.91 -7.63 -20.55
N GLU A 140 2.12 -6.81 -21.23
CA GLU A 140 2.38 -5.37 -21.42
C GLU A 140 2.42 -4.61 -20.07
N ASN A 141 1.45 -4.85 -19.19
CA ASN A 141 1.45 -4.24 -17.86
C ASN A 141 2.67 -4.65 -17.02
N LEU A 142 3.12 -5.90 -17.15
CA LEU A 142 4.32 -6.41 -16.48
C LEU A 142 5.58 -5.74 -17.03
N GLN A 143 5.68 -5.56 -18.35
CA GLN A 143 6.79 -4.85 -18.99
C GLN A 143 6.82 -3.37 -18.58
N ASP A 144 5.66 -2.68 -18.58
CA ASP A 144 5.54 -1.32 -18.09
C ASP A 144 6.01 -1.19 -16.64
N PHE A 145 5.61 -2.13 -15.79
CA PHE A 145 6.02 -2.16 -14.39
C PHE A 145 7.54 -2.27 -14.25
N VAL A 146 8.16 -3.22 -14.96
CA VAL A 146 9.62 -3.40 -14.96
C VAL A 146 10.33 -2.14 -15.42
N LYS A 147 9.85 -1.52 -16.49
CA LYS A 147 10.40 -0.29 -17.07
C LYS A 147 10.24 0.91 -16.11
N ASN A 148 9.05 1.09 -15.57
CA ASN A 148 8.73 2.23 -14.69
C ASN A 148 9.53 2.22 -13.38
N PHE A 149 9.86 1.03 -12.89
CA PHE A 149 10.67 0.86 -11.67
C PHE A 149 12.13 0.50 -11.94
N ASN A 150 12.55 0.47 -13.22
CA ASN A 150 13.91 0.11 -13.64
C ASN A 150 14.40 -1.17 -12.95
N LEU A 151 13.56 -2.21 -12.96
CA LEU A 151 13.88 -3.46 -12.27
C LEU A 151 14.91 -4.26 -13.09
N PRO A 152 15.96 -4.81 -12.46
CA PRO A 152 16.97 -5.62 -13.12
C PRO A 152 16.46 -7.05 -13.38
N ILE A 153 15.42 -7.18 -14.19
CA ILE A 153 14.77 -8.44 -14.56
C ILE A 153 14.89 -8.65 -16.07
N SER A 154 15.35 -9.82 -16.49
CA SER A 154 15.35 -10.21 -17.91
C SER A 154 13.94 -10.57 -18.39
N GLU A 155 13.70 -10.51 -19.71
CA GLU A 155 12.40 -10.89 -20.29
C GLU A 155 12.02 -12.35 -19.95
N LYS A 156 13.00 -13.25 -19.85
CA LYS A 156 12.76 -14.65 -19.45
C LYS A 156 12.26 -14.73 -18.02
N GLN A 157 12.95 -14.08 -17.09
CA GLN A 157 12.55 -14.05 -15.67
C GLN A 157 11.18 -13.40 -15.47
N LEU A 158 10.88 -12.35 -16.26
CA LEU A 158 9.57 -11.72 -16.23
C LEU A 158 8.46 -12.68 -16.71
N LYS A 159 8.73 -13.46 -17.76
CA LYS A 159 7.80 -14.45 -18.31
C LYS A 159 7.56 -15.62 -17.36
N ASP A 160 8.61 -16.06 -16.67
CA ASP A 160 8.57 -17.14 -15.69
C ASP A 160 8.08 -16.66 -14.32
N LEU A 161 7.86 -15.35 -14.15
CA LEU A 161 7.49 -14.67 -12.88
C LEU A 161 8.46 -15.00 -11.73
N ASP A 162 9.74 -15.00 -12.04
CA ASP A 162 10.80 -15.28 -11.08
C ASP A 162 10.85 -14.19 -9.98
N PHE A 163 11.21 -14.60 -8.77
CA PHE A 163 11.45 -13.63 -7.69
C PHE A 163 12.72 -12.81 -7.97
N LEU A 164 12.58 -11.49 -7.86
CA LEU A 164 13.74 -10.60 -7.86
C LEU A 164 14.50 -10.76 -6.55
N THR A 165 15.75 -11.17 -6.65
CA THR A 165 16.68 -11.27 -5.51
C THR A 165 17.84 -10.30 -5.71
N PHE A 166 18.27 -9.67 -4.62
CA PHE A 166 19.46 -8.81 -4.64
C PHE A 166 20.73 -9.68 -4.70
N ASP A 167 21.72 -9.24 -5.46
CA ASP A 167 23.07 -9.79 -5.37
C ASP A 167 23.61 -9.57 -3.94
N THR A 168 24.19 -10.62 -3.36
CA THR A 168 24.72 -10.57 -1.98
C THR A 168 25.85 -9.56 -1.80
N ASN A 169 26.50 -9.14 -2.87
CA ASN A 169 27.54 -8.10 -2.90
C ASN A 169 26.97 -6.69 -3.13
N SER A 170 25.67 -6.55 -3.46
CA SER A 170 25.05 -5.25 -3.69
C SER A 170 24.98 -4.41 -2.40
N GLU A 171 24.92 -3.10 -2.56
CA GLU A 171 24.80 -2.18 -1.43
C GLU A 171 23.42 -2.33 -0.76
N GLU A 172 22.37 -2.61 -1.53
CA GLU A 172 21.02 -2.85 -1.03
C GLU A 172 20.98 -4.07 -0.11
N TYR A 173 21.61 -5.18 -0.53
CA TYR A 173 21.66 -6.40 0.28
C TYR A 173 22.46 -6.19 1.57
N LYS A 174 23.61 -5.54 1.47
CA LYS A 174 24.45 -5.20 2.65
C LYS A 174 23.71 -4.29 3.62
N TYR A 175 23.05 -3.24 3.11
CA TYR A 175 22.25 -2.35 3.93
C TYR A 175 21.12 -3.12 4.66
N LEU A 176 20.31 -3.88 3.92
CA LEU A 176 19.20 -4.67 4.46
C LEU A 176 19.68 -5.64 5.55
N THR A 177 20.75 -6.40 5.28
CA THR A 177 21.25 -7.40 6.22
C THR A 177 21.88 -6.75 7.46
N ASN A 178 22.54 -5.61 7.32
CA ASN A 178 23.07 -4.87 8.46
C ASN A 178 21.96 -4.32 9.34
N GLN A 179 20.91 -3.72 8.76
CA GLN A 179 19.75 -3.26 9.52
C GLN A 179 19.09 -4.43 10.27
N ARG A 180 18.91 -5.58 9.62
CA ARG A 180 18.36 -6.78 10.27
C ARG A 180 19.22 -7.28 11.42
N LYS A 181 20.54 -7.27 11.27
CA LYS A 181 21.47 -7.64 12.36
C LYS A 181 21.35 -6.71 13.55
N ASN A 182 21.31 -5.39 13.31
CA ASN A 182 21.14 -4.36 14.35
C ASN A 182 19.84 -4.53 15.14
N LEU A 183 18.77 -4.99 14.46
CA LEU A 183 17.48 -5.30 15.07
C LEU A 183 17.40 -6.71 15.69
N GLY A 184 18.52 -7.40 15.87
CA GLY A 184 18.58 -8.73 16.50
C GLY A 184 18.38 -9.91 15.55
N GLY A 185 18.48 -9.72 14.24
CA GLY A 185 18.45 -10.77 13.23
C GLY A 185 17.08 -10.90 12.51
N PHE A 186 16.94 -11.99 11.76
CA PHE A 186 15.74 -12.23 10.97
C PHE A 186 14.57 -12.70 11.84
N LEU A 187 13.35 -12.27 11.47
CA LEU A 187 12.11 -12.67 12.13
C LEU A 187 11.36 -13.72 11.27
N PRO A 188 10.51 -14.54 11.92
CA PRO A 188 10.36 -14.71 13.35
C PRO A 188 11.45 -15.60 13.96
N ARG A 189 11.94 -15.26 15.15
CA ARG A 189 12.68 -16.22 15.98
C ARG A 189 11.67 -17.16 16.60
N ARG A 190 11.68 -18.42 16.18
CA ARG A 190 10.84 -19.44 16.81
C ARG A 190 11.43 -19.81 18.16
N ASN A 191 10.66 -19.63 19.22
CA ASN A 191 10.98 -20.19 20.52
C ASN A 191 10.31 -21.56 20.64
N PRO A 192 11.05 -22.69 20.59
CA PRO A 192 10.47 -24.02 20.66
C PRO A 192 9.99 -24.43 22.07
N SER A 193 10.28 -23.62 23.09
CA SER A 193 9.86 -23.92 24.45
C SER A 193 8.43 -23.48 24.73
N THR A 194 7.48 -24.04 24.02
CA THR A 194 6.07 -23.81 24.26
C THR A 194 5.46 -24.98 25.01
N LYS A 195 4.50 -24.69 25.90
CA LYS A 195 3.70 -25.72 26.54
C LYS A 195 3.00 -26.57 25.47
N LYS A 196 3.20 -27.89 25.50
CA LYS A 196 2.49 -28.79 24.58
C LYS A 196 1.00 -28.73 24.86
N LEU A 197 0.20 -28.44 23.84
CA LEU A 197 -1.25 -28.51 23.92
C LEU A 197 -1.68 -29.97 23.84
N LYS A 198 -2.68 -30.34 24.62
CA LYS A 198 -3.35 -31.64 24.53
C LYS A 198 -4.43 -31.51 23.46
N LEU A 199 -4.19 -32.08 22.29
CA LEU A 199 -5.17 -32.11 21.22
C LEU A 199 -6.20 -33.22 21.47
N ASN A 200 -7.46 -32.93 21.12
CA ASN A 200 -8.51 -33.94 21.10
C ASN A 200 -8.23 -34.98 20.01
N ASN A 201 -8.70 -36.21 20.24
CA ASN A 201 -8.65 -37.26 19.25
C ASN A 201 -9.56 -36.88 18.03
N LEU A 202 -9.23 -37.40 16.85
CA LEU A 202 -10.02 -37.22 15.62
C LEU A 202 -11.50 -37.64 15.78
N ASP A 203 -11.75 -38.62 16.64
CA ASP A 203 -13.13 -39.08 16.99
C ASP A 203 -14.04 -37.93 17.45
N HIS A 204 -13.46 -36.86 18.01
CA HIS A 204 -14.22 -35.67 18.41
C HIS A 204 -14.81 -34.92 17.20
N PHE A 205 -14.26 -35.14 16.02
CA PHE A 205 -14.66 -34.50 14.76
C PHE A 205 -15.32 -35.46 13.78
N ILE A 206 -15.70 -36.67 14.22
CA ILE A 206 -16.26 -37.74 13.38
C ILE A 206 -17.51 -37.33 12.59
N GLU A 207 -18.27 -36.37 13.12
CA GLU A 207 -19.46 -35.81 12.45
C GLU A 207 -19.11 -35.05 11.14
N TYR A 208 -17.82 -34.66 10.94
CA TYR A 208 -17.36 -33.98 9.76
C TYR A 208 -16.69 -34.90 8.72
N GLU A 209 -16.53 -36.19 9.05
CA GLU A 209 -15.95 -37.17 8.15
C GLU A 209 -16.98 -37.77 7.18
N SER A 210 -18.26 -37.66 7.50
CA SER A 210 -19.33 -38.20 6.66
C SER A 210 -19.84 -37.22 5.63
N THR A 211 -20.04 -37.67 4.39
CA THR A 211 -20.76 -36.92 3.38
C THR A 211 -22.21 -36.79 3.78
N SER A 212 -22.62 -35.57 4.13
CA SER A 212 -24.02 -35.29 4.40
C SER A 212 -24.85 -35.38 3.11
N LYS A 213 -26.13 -35.82 3.21
CA LYS A 213 -27.07 -35.75 2.09
C LYS A 213 -27.40 -34.31 1.67
N ARG A 214 -26.92 -33.33 2.39
CA ARG A 214 -27.07 -31.89 2.12
C ARG A 214 -25.77 -31.33 1.59
N GLU A 215 -25.84 -30.64 0.48
CA GLU A 215 -24.74 -29.80 0.01
C GLU A 215 -24.44 -28.72 1.04
N MET A 216 -23.19 -28.64 1.46
CA MET A 216 -22.72 -27.61 2.40
C MET A 216 -21.47 -26.95 1.83
N SER A 217 -21.36 -25.63 1.98
CA SER A 217 -20.15 -24.93 1.60
C SER A 217 -18.99 -25.32 2.54
N THR A 218 -17.79 -25.40 1.99
CA THR A 218 -16.58 -25.66 2.78
C THR A 218 -16.37 -24.63 3.88
N THR A 219 -16.76 -23.37 3.65
CA THR A 219 -16.74 -22.30 4.65
C THR A 219 -17.62 -22.64 5.85
N MET A 220 -18.85 -23.14 5.64
CA MET A 220 -19.74 -23.49 6.73
C MET A 220 -19.28 -24.70 7.53
N VAL A 221 -18.65 -25.68 6.87
CA VAL A 221 -18.01 -26.82 7.55
C VAL A 221 -16.85 -26.31 8.42
N PHE A 222 -15.99 -25.45 7.86
CA PHE A 222 -14.89 -24.85 8.59
C PHE A 222 -15.35 -24.06 9.81
N VAL A 223 -16.41 -23.23 9.68
CA VAL A 223 -16.99 -22.49 10.81
C VAL A 223 -17.45 -23.43 11.93
N ARG A 224 -18.06 -24.57 11.61
CA ARG A 224 -18.46 -25.57 12.62
C ARG A 224 -17.26 -26.20 13.33
N ILE A 225 -16.23 -26.57 12.59
CA ILE A 225 -14.98 -27.10 13.14
C ILE A 225 -14.34 -26.10 14.09
N ILE A 226 -14.22 -24.83 13.67
CA ILE A 226 -13.67 -23.74 14.52
C ILE A 226 -14.54 -23.54 15.76
N THR A 227 -15.87 -23.58 15.62
CA THR A 227 -16.78 -23.46 16.77
C THR A 227 -16.57 -24.60 17.79
N SER A 228 -16.38 -25.84 17.32
CA SER A 228 -16.06 -26.98 18.17
C SER A 228 -14.72 -26.80 18.89
N LEU A 229 -13.69 -26.37 18.17
CA LEU A 229 -12.34 -26.09 18.72
C LEU A 229 -12.35 -24.96 19.75
N LEU A 230 -13.11 -23.89 19.51
CA LEU A 230 -13.24 -22.75 20.45
C LEU A 230 -13.91 -23.15 21.77
N ARG A 231 -14.75 -24.17 21.76
CA ARG A 231 -15.43 -24.73 22.97
C ARG A 231 -14.53 -25.68 23.78
N ASP A 232 -13.41 -26.09 23.20
CA ASP A 232 -12.43 -26.94 23.89
C ASP A 232 -11.74 -26.17 25.01
N GLY A 233 -11.67 -26.73 26.21
CA GLY A 233 -11.12 -26.07 27.39
C GLY A 233 -9.61 -25.80 27.35
N ASP A 234 -8.87 -26.63 26.59
CA ASP A 234 -7.41 -26.53 26.50
C ASP A 234 -6.99 -25.78 25.22
N VAL A 235 -7.56 -26.13 24.07
CA VAL A 235 -7.18 -25.60 22.77
C VAL A 235 -7.90 -24.29 22.48
N GLY A 236 -9.17 -24.14 22.86
CA GLY A 236 -10.01 -23.00 22.47
C GLY A 236 -9.43 -21.64 22.85
N LYS A 237 -8.83 -21.53 24.04
CA LYS A 237 -8.20 -20.27 24.50
C LYS A 237 -6.94 -19.84 23.70
N HIS A 238 -6.45 -20.72 22.84
CA HIS A 238 -5.29 -20.45 21.98
C HIS A 238 -5.67 -20.20 20.52
N ILE A 239 -6.97 -20.25 20.19
CA ILE A 239 -7.50 -20.04 18.85
C ILE A 239 -8.10 -18.63 18.76
N VAL A 240 -7.62 -17.85 17.81
CA VAL A 240 -8.15 -16.53 17.48
C VAL A 240 -8.52 -16.53 16.00
N PRO A 241 -9.82 -16.67 15.66
CA PRO A 241 -10.27 -16.56 14.28
C PRO A 241 -10.08 -15.13 13.77
N ILE A 242 -9.44 -14.98 12.60
CA ILE A 242 -9.35 -13.72 11.91
C ILE A 242 -10.16 -13.84 10.63
N VAL A 243 -11.26 -13.13 10.56
CA VAL A 243 -12.19 -13.17 9.42
C VAL A 243 -11.98 -11.89 8.62
N PRO A 244 -11.44 -11.98 7.41
CA PRO A 244 -11.35 -10.82 6.52
C PRO A 244 -12.74 -10.43 6.04
N ASP A 245 -12.87 -9.18 5.71
CA ASP A 245 -14.08 -8.54 5.18
C ASP A 245 -14.46 -9.07 3.80
#